data_f5bfc0b248f4efb9b7b1b7df42757e44
#
_entry.id   f5bfc0b248f4efb9b7b1b7df42757e44
#
_cell.length_a   1.000
_cell.length_b   1.000
_cell.length_c   1.000
_cell.angle_alpha   90.00
_cell.angle_beta   90.00
_cell.angle_gamma   90.00
#
_symmetry.space_group_name_H-M   'P 1'
#
loop_
_entity.id
_entity.type
_entity.pdbx_description
1 polymer ?
#
loop_
_entity_poly.entity_id
_entity_poly.type
_entity_poly.pdbx_seq_one_letter_code
_entity_poly.pdbx_strand_id
1 'polypeptide(L)'
;MRSLVEEALAREGSVTAPRGPAPSARTAFEQSSDVDADLLEILQKLRTNVKIIGCGGGGCNTVDRIAQEGIVGADLYVANTDAQHLLAVRAKHKILLGRRSTRGLGAGALPQVGEDAAKEAELELRNALADAHIVFVTAGMGGGTGTGSAPYVAKLAKDMGALTVAVTTLPFRGEGNLRRENAEGGLERLRDAADTVIVIPNDKLLDICPRLGINAAFKVADEVLMRSIKGITELITKPGLVNLDFNDVKTIMKGAGVAMIGLGESGNDTDDRASDAINDALNSPLLDVDITGATGVLVNVVGGGDMTISEAEKVAEIIRSRVSPNARIIWGAAVDPALQHKIRVMVVITGVSSKQILGRQRGNARLEDSEVDVIR
;
A
#
# COMPACT_ATOMS: atom_id res chain seq x y z
N MET A 1 4.57 1.56 16.33
CA MET A 1 4.00 0.22 15.98
C MET A 1 3.05 -0.36 17.04
N ARG A 2 3.39 -0.40 18.35
CA ARG A 2 2.42 -0.87 19.38
C ARG A 2 1.15 -0.02 19.40
N SER A 3 1.25 1.30 19.30
CA SER A 3 0.13 2.24 19.22
C SER A 3 -0.78 1.98 17.99
N LEU A 4 -0.22 1.57 16.87
CA LEU A 4 -0.96 1.18 15.67
C LEU A 4 -1.83 -0.05 15.92
N VAL A 5 -1.30 -1.03 16.68
CA VAL A 5 -2.05 -2.24 17.04
C VAL A 5 -3.18 -1.91 18.02
N GLU A 6 -2.91 -1.05 19.02
CA GLU A 6 -3.92 -0.60 19.97
C GLU A 6 -5.04 0.17 19.29
N GLU A 7 -4.73 1.03 18.34
CA GLU A 7 -5.71 1.79 17.55
C GLU A 7 -6.54 0.91 16.63
N ALA A 8 -5.91 -0.10 15.98
CA ALA A 8 -6.61 -1.07 15.14
C ALA A 8 -7.63 -1.91 15.93
N LEU A 9 -7.33 -2.21 17.21
CA LEU A 9 -8.19 -2.97 18.11
C LEU A 9 -9.27 -2.12 18.77
N ALA A 10 -8.98 -0.86 19.13
CA ALA A 10 -9.90 0.04 19.80
C ALA A 10 -11.11 0.44 18.94
N ARG A 11 -10.96 0.41 17.61
CA ARG A 11 -12.04 0.74 16.67
C ARG A 11 -13.19 -0.26 16.62
N GLU A 12 -13.09 -1.39 17.29
CA GLU A 12 -14.20 -2.36 17.42
C GLU A 12 -15.36 -1.87 18.30
N GLY A 13 -15.10 -0.96 19.23
CA GLY A 13 -16.08 -0.51 20.23
C GLY A 13 -16.94 0.71 19.86
N SER A 14 -16.62 1.42 18.79
CA SER A 14 -17.33 2.63 18.40
C SER A 14 -18.01 2.48 17.04
N VAL A 15 -19.24 2.03 17.04
CA VAL A 15 -20.18 2.32 15.94
C VAL A 15 -20.49 3.82 16.04
N THR A 16 -19.56 4.65 15.58
CA THR A 16 -19.84 6.09 15.42
C THR A 16 -20.74 6.27 14.22
N ALA A 17 -21.88 6.91 14.45
CA ALA A 17 -22.76 7.39 13.40
C ALA A 17 -21.93 8.13 12.32
N PRO A 18 -22.31 8.04 11.04
CA PRO A 18 -21.60 8.71 9.96
C PRO A 18 -21.52 10.21 10.31
N ARG A 19 -20.32 10.74 10.42
CA ARG A 19 -20.09 12.18 10.45
C ARG A 19 -20.65 12.73 9.15
N GLY A 20 -21.63 13.62 9.27
CA GLY A 20 -22.18 14.32 8.11
C GLY A 20 -21.06 15.01 7.34
N PRO A 21 -21.26 15.26 6.03
CA PRO A 21 -20.24 15.89 5.20
C PRO A 21 -19.79 17.19 5.86
N ALA A 22 -18.47 17.36 5.98
CA ALA A 22 -17.88 18.62 6.41
C ALA A 22 -18.46 19.75 5.55
N PRO A 23 -18.74 20.95 6.11
CA PRO A 23 -19.27 22.06 5.34
C PRO A 23 -18.34 22.30 4.15
N SER A 24 -18.90 22.14 2.96
CA SER A 24 -18.17 22.32 1.71
C SER A 24 -17.65 23.77 1.68
N ALA A 25 -16.39 23.96 1.33
CA ALA A 25 -15.75 25.25 1.06
C ALA A 25 -16.39 26.00 -0.14
N ARG A 26 -17.68 25.82 -0.37
CA ARG A 26 -18.44 26.41 -1.48
C ARG A 26 -18.93 27.83 -1.24
N THR A 27 -18.85 28.37 -0.02
CA THR A 27 -19.45 29.66 0.32
C THR A 27 -18.52 30.87 0.18
N ALA A 28 -17.26 30.70 -0.25
CA ALA A 28 -16.32 31.82 -0.39
C ALA A 28 -15.98 32.23 -1.85
N PHE A 29 -16.53 31.57 -2.87
CA PHE A 29 -16.15 31.79 -4.27
C PHE A 29 -17.31 32.18 -5.22
N GLU A 30 -18.36 32.80 -4.71
CA GLU A 30 -19.53 33.21 -5.56
C GLU A 30 -19.31 34.49 -6.38
N GLN A 31 -18.08 35.00 -6.54
CA GLN A 31 -17.76 36.06 -7.50
C GLN A 31 -16.48 35.70 -8.27
N SER A 32 -16.44 34.55 -8.92
CA SER A 32 -15.36 34.18 -9.80
C SER A 32 -15.56 34.88 -11.16
N SER A 33 -14.53 35.60 -11.63
CA SER A 33 -14.44 36.09 -13.00
C SER A 33 -14.39 34.89 -13.97
N ASP A 34 -14.73 35.10 -15.26
CA ASP A 34 -14.61 34.05 -16.31
C ASP A 34 -13.20 33.42 -16.31
N VAL A 35 -12.16 34.19 -15.97
CA VAL A 35 -10.77 33.76 -15.82
C VAL A 35 -10.62 32.76 -14.66
N ASP A 36 -11.32 32.93 -13.53
CA ASP A 36 -11.28 32.00 -12.41
C ASP A 36 -11.99 30.70 -12.74
N ALA A 37 -13.04 30.73 -13.57
CA ALA A 37 -13.72 29.55 -14.06
C ALA A 37 -12.80 28.74 -14.99
N ASP A 38 -12.10 29.36 -15.90
CA ASP A 38 -11.11 28.72 -16.77
C ASP A 38 -9.93 28.15 -15.95
N LEU A 39 -9.45 28.90 -14.96
CA LEU A 39 -8.40 28.40 -14.04
C LEU A 39 -8.88 27.21 -13.21
N LEU A 40 -10.12 27.19 -12.74
CA LEU A 40 -10.71 26.06 -12.02
C LEU A 40 -10.83 24.82 -12.93
N GLU A 41 -11.23 25.01 -14.20
CA GLU A 41 -11.28 23.90 -15.17
C GLU A 41 -9.87 23.35 -15.45
N ILE A 42 -8.87 24.22 -15.63
CA ILE A 42 -7.46 23.81 -15.76
C ILE A 42 -6.97 23.08 -14.51
N LEU A 43 -7.26 23.61 -13.32
CA LEU A 43 -6.88 22.96 -12.04
C LEU A 43 -7.56 21.60 -11.87
N GLN A 44 -8.81 21.44 -12.31
CA GLN A 44 -9.47 20.14 -12.30
C GLN A 44 -8.81 19.13 -13.25
N LYS A 45 -8.37 19.58 -14.43
CA LYS A 45 -7.63 18.75 -15.40
C LYS A 45 -6.20 18.42 -14.94
N LEU A 46 -5.60 19.29 -14.10
CA LEU A 46 -4.26 19.09 -13.54
C LEU A 46 -4.25 18.21 -12.28
N ARG A 47 -5.42 17.89 -11.71
CA ARG A 47 -5.47 17.00 -10.54
C ARG A 47 -4.92 15.63 -10.89
N THR A 48 -4.01 15.15 -10.06
CA THR A 48 -3.52 13.78 -10.17
C THR A 48 -4.67 12.80 -9.89
N ASN A 49 -5.04 12.01 -10.90
CA ASN A 49 -6.10 11.02 -10.80
C ASN A 49 -5.51 9.74 -10.21
N VAL A 50 -5.87 9.46 -8.95
CA VAL A 50 -5.40 8.28 -8.21
C VAL A 50 -6.54 7.28 -8.12
N LYS A 51 -6.29 6.04 -8.48
CA LYS A 51 -7.24 4.93 -8.32
C LYS A 51 -6.65 3.86 -7.42
N ILE A 52 -7.48 3.35 -6.53
CA ILE A 52 -7.12 2.28 -5.60
C ILE A 52 -8.05 1.11 -5.89
N ILE A 53 -7.47 -0.02 -6.28
CA ILE A 53 -8.23 -1.23 -6.59
C ILE A 53 -7.82 -2.38 -5.66
N GLY A 54 -8.78 -2.89 -4.88
CA GLY A 54 -8.61 -4.05 -4.02
C GLY A 54 -8.98 -5.34 -4.74
N CYS A 55 -8.03 -6.26 -4.85
CA CYS A 55 -8.19 -7.54 -5.53
C CYS A 55 -8.36 -8.69 -4.54
N GLY A 56 -9.45 -9.45 -4.67
CA GLY A 56 -9.78 -10.57 -3.79
C GLY A 56 -10.20 -10.16 -2.38
N GLY A 57 -10.39 -11.11 -1.47
CA GLY A 57 -10.90 -10.83 -0.12
C GLY A 57 -10.05 -9.84 0.68
N GLY A 58 -8.75 -10.08 0.82
CA GLY A 58 -7.86 -9.19 1.56
C GLY A 58 -7.81 -7.78 0.97
N GLY A 59 -7.64 -7.65 -0.36
CA GLY A 59 -7.63 -6.35 -1.01
C GLY A 59 -8.95 -5.59 -0.85
N CYS A 60 -10.09 -6.29 -0.94
CA CYS A 60 -11.41 -5.70 -0.71
C CYS A 60 -11.56 -5.19 0.74
N ASN A 61 -11.08 -5.94 1.74
CA ASN A 61 -11.09 -5.51 3.14
C ASN A 61 -10.24 -4.25 3.35
N THR A 62 -9.07 -4.18 2.74
CA THR A 62 -8.21 -2.98 2.79
C THR A 62 -8.93 -1.76 2.22
N VAL A 63 -9.55 -1.89 1.04
CA VAL A 63 -10.32 -0.79 0.42
C VAL A 63 -11.54 -0.41 1.25
N ASP A 64 -12.23 -1.38 1.87
CA ASP A 64 -13.33 -1.10 2.80
C ASP A 64 -12.88 -0.24 3.98
N ARG A 65 -11.71 -0.53 4.56
CA ARG A 65 -11.11 0.30 5.62
C ARG A 65 -10.76 1.71 5.14
N ILE A 66 -10.14 1.82 3.95
CA ILE A 66 -9.83 3.12 3.35
C ILE A 66 -11.12 3.94 3.17
N ALA A 67 -12.21 3.31 2.73
CA ALA A 67 -13.51 3.96 2.59
C ALA A 67 -14.11 4.42 3.92
N GLN A 68 -13.90 3.66 5.00
CA GLN A 68 -14.37 4.01 6.35
C GLN A 68 -13.59 5.18 6.94
N GLU A 69 -12.26 5.18 6.79
CA GLU A 69 -11.38 6.24 7.26
C GLU A 69 -11.52 7.55 6.45
N GLY A 70 -12.02 7.43 5.26
CA GLY A 70 -12.05 8.51 4.29
C GLY A 70 -10.67 8.75 3.66
N ILE A 71 -10.67 8.94 2.38
CA ILE A 71 -9.49 9.34 1.60
C ILE A 71 -9.90 10.47 0.66
N VAL A 72 -9.00 11.43 0.48
CA VAL A 72 -9.23 12.56 -0.41
C VAL A 72 -8.40 12.40 -1.67
N GLY A 73 -9.03 12.57 -2.83
CA GLY A 73 -8.33 12.60 -4.11
C GLY A 73 -8.05 11.23 -4.74
N ALA A 74 -8.73 10.17 -4.27
CA ALA A 74 -8.63 8.85 -4.89
C ALA A 74 -10.00 8.21 -5.10
N ASP A 75 -10.15 7.48 -6.20
CA ASP A 75 -11.33 6.65 -6.48
C ASP A 75 -11.09 5.21 -6.00
N LEU A 76 -12.08 4.66 -5.30
CA LEU A 76 -12.00 3.35 -4.66
C LEU A 76 -12.78 2.29 -5.46
N TYR A 77 -12.06 1.24 -5.86
CA TYR A 77 -12.58 0.09 -6.58
C TYR A 77 -12.30 -1.20 -5.81
N VAL A 78 -13.21 -2.17 -5.90
CA VAL A 78 -13.01 -3.53 -5.39
C VAL A 78 -13.34 -4.53 -6.48
N ALA A 79 -12.48 -5.54 -6.63
CA ALA A 79 -12.59 -6.60 -7.63
C ALA A 79 -12.48 -7.97 -6.95
N ASN A 80 -13.51 -8.80 -7.05
CA ASN A 80 -13.52 -10.11 -6.42
C ASN A 80 -14.34 -11.11 -7.25
N THR A 81 -14.03 -12.39 -7.09
CA THR A 81 -14.83 -13.51 -7.64
C THR A 81 -15.94 -13.95 -6.69
N ASP A 82 -15.96 -13.46 -5.44
CA ASP A 82 -16.98 -13.72 -4.44
C ASP A 82 -18.00 -12.58 -4.40
N ALA A 83 -19.21 -12.87 -4.86
CA ALA A 83 -20.29 -11.89 -4.95
C ALA A 83 -20.84 -11.48 -3.57
N GLN A 84 -20.86 -12.41 -2.59
CA GLN A 84 -21.35 -12.11 -1.24
C GLN A 84 -20.39 -11.14 -0.53
N HIS A 85 -19.09 -11.40 -0.65
CA HIS A 85 -18.10 -10.50 -0.10
C HIS A 85 -18.14 -9.11 -0.75
N LEU A 86 -18.31 -9.01 -2.09
CA LEU A 86 -18.48 -7.72 -2.78
C LEU A 86 -19.68 -6.92 -2.28
N LEU A 87 -20.79 -7.58 -1.96
CA LEU A 87 -21.98 -6.91 -1.42
C LEU A 87 -21.71 -6.32 -0.03
N ALA A 88 -20.95 -7.00 0.80
CA ALA A 88 -20.64 -6.59 2.17
C ALA A 88 -19.70 -5.37 2.26
N VAL A 89 -18.82 -5.17 1.27
CA VAL A 89 -17.83 -4.07 1.23
C VAL A 89 -18.50 -2.74 0.90
N ARG A 90 -18.07 -1.65 1.53
CA ARG A 90 -18.64 -0.28 1.38
C ARG A 90 -18.12 0.50 0.18
N ALA A 91 -17.13 -0.03 -0.57
CA ALA A 91 -16.61 0.65 -1.75
C ALA A 91 -17.72 0.95 -2.76
N LYS A 92 -17.68 2.14 -3.36
CA LYS A 92 -18.67 2.61 -4.32
C LYS A 92 -18.64 1.81 -5.63
N HIS A 93 -17.45 1.47 -6.10
CA HIS A 93 -17.25 0.79 -7.37
C HIS A 93 -16.85 -0.66 -7.13
N LYS A 94 -17.68 -1.60 -7.60
CA LYS A 94 -17.55 -3.03 -7.38
C LYS A 94 -17.50 -3.76 -8.72
N ILE A 95 -16.48 -4.61 -8.91
CA ILE A 95 -16.29 -5.40 -10.13
C ILE A 95 -16.35 -6.87 -9.77
N LEU A 96 -17.33 -7.60 -10.30
CA LEU A 96 -17.41 -9.04 -10.13
C LEU A 96 -16.57 -9.71 -11.21
N LEU A 97 -15.45 -10.30 -10.80
CA LEU A 97 -14.57 -11.07 -11.68
C LEU A 97 -15.17 -12.45 -11.97
N GLY A 98 -15.00 -12.92 -13.20
CA GLY A 98 -15.37 -14.30 -13.58
C GLY A 98 -16.87 -14.61 -13.45
N ARG A 99 -17.73 -13.74 -13.95
CA ARG A 99 -19.19 -13.94 -13.90
C ARG A 99 -19.62 -15.29 -14.46
N ARG A 100 -18.91 -15.79 -15.49
CA ARG A 100 -19.19 -17.08 -16.13
C ARG A 100 -18.35 -18.19 -15.50
N SER A 101 -17.05 -17.94 -15.29
CA SER A 101 -16.10 -18.94 -14.81
C SER A 101 -16.32 -19.32 -13.36
N THR A 102 -16.49 -18.34 -12.45
CA THR A 102 -16.64 -18.60 -11.00
C THR A 102 -18.08 -18.47 -10.50
N ARG A 103 -18.98 -17.82 -11.27
CA ARG A 103 -20.39 -17.60 -10.94
C ARG A 103 -20.62 -16.94 -9.56
N GLY A 104 -19.65 -16.14 -9.11
CA GLY A 104 -19.75 -15.45 -7.81
C GLY A 104 -19.40 -16.32 -6.59
N LEU A 105 -18.87 -17.53 -6.79
CA LEU A 105 -18.58 -18.49 -5.70
C LEU A 105 -17.10 -18.44 -5.23
N GLY A 106 -16.32 -17.52 -5.76
CA GLY A 106 -14.90 -17.41 -5.45
C GLY A 106 -13.99 -18.24 -6.36
N ALA A 107 -12.68 -18.06 -6.26
CA ALA A 107 -11.65 -18.79 -7.02
C ALA A 107 -11.02 -19.93 -6.23
N GLY A 108 -11.44 -20.17 -4.98
CA GLY A 108 -10.79 -21.12 -4.08
C GLY A 108 -9.31 -20.73 -3.83
N ALA A 109 -8.45 -21.73 -3.66
CA ALA A 109 -7.01 -21.54 -3.51
C ALA A 109 -6.25 -21.67 -4.86
N LEU A 110 -6.88 -21.38 -5.98
CA LEU A 110 -6.35 -21.56 -7.33
C LEU A 110 -6.08 -20.20 -8.00
N PRO A 111 -4.83 -19.70 -8.01
CA PRO A 111 -4.49 -18.41 -8.62
C PRO A 111 -4.83 -18.33 -10.11
N GLN A 112 -4.71 -19.43 -10.85
CA GLN A 112 -5.06 -19.48 -12.27
C GLN A 112 -6.53 -19.12 -12.51
N VAL A 113 -7.44 -19.63 -11.66
CA VAL A 113 -8.87 -19.30 -11.75
C VAL A 113 -9.10 -17.81 -11.48
N GLY A 114 -8.35 -17.22 -10.52
CA GLY A 114 -8.40 -15.78 -10.24
C GLY A 114 -7.92 -14.93 -11.42
N GLU A 115 -6.86 -15.34 -12.09
CA GLU A 115 -6.34 -14.68 -13.29
C GLU A 115 -7.32 -14.76 -14.47
N ASP A 116 -7.85 -15.94 -14.75
CA ASP A 116 -8.81 -16.14 -15.82
C ASP A 116 -10.12 -15.37 -15.60
N ALA A 117 -10.55 -15.28 -14.33
CA ALA A 117 -11.67 -14.44 -13.92
C ALA A 117 -11.42 -12.94 -14.15
N ALA A 118 -10.18 -12.48 -13.93
CA ALA A 118 -9.81 -11.09 -14.21
C ALA A 118 -9.74 -10.81 -15.72
N LYS A 119 -9.24 -11.75 -16.52
CA LYS A 119 -9.25 -11.67 -17.99
C LYS A 119 -10.68 -11.58 -18.54
N GLU A 120 -11.61 -12.35 -17.97
CA GLU A 120 -13.03 -12.28 -18.35
C GLU A 120 -13.64 -10.89 -18.13
N ALA A 121 -13.21 -10.19 -17.09
CA ALA A 121 -13.67 -8.86 -16.72
C ALA A 121 -12.80 -7.72 -17.28
N GLU A 122 -11.93 -7.96 -18.27
CA GLU A 122 -10.94 -6.99 -18.77
C GLU A 122 -11.58 -5.65 -19.17
N LEU A 123 -12.72 -5.66 -19.86
CA LEU A 123 -13.37 -4.43 -20.28
C LEU A 123 -13.83 -3.57 -19.08
N GLU A 124 -14.39 -4.20 -18.05
CA GLU A 124 -14.82 -3.51 -16.83
C GLU A 124 -13.60 -2.95 -16.06
N LEU A 125 -12.51 -3.71 -16.03
CA LEU A 125 -11.25 -3.27 -15.43
C LEU A 125 -10.60 -2.11 -16.20
N ARG A 126 -10.58 -2.15 -17.53
CA ARG A 126 -10.06 -1.03 -18.36
C ARG A 126 -10.86 0.24 -18.13
N ASN A 127 -12.20 0.14 -18.11
CA ASN A 127 -13.07 1.29 -17.82
C ASN A 127 -12.82 1.85 -16.41
N ALA A 128 -12.63 0.99 -15.42
CA ALA A 128 -12.31 1.40 -14.05
C ALA A 128 -10.96 2.10 -13.94
N LEU A 129 -9.97 1.68 -14.72
CA LEU A 129 -8.60 2.20 -14.69
C LEU A 129 -8.35 3.35 -15.69
N ALA A 130 -9.34 3.73 -16.51
CA ALA A 130 -9.19 4.79 -17.49
C ALA A 130 -8.75 6.11 -16.84
N ASP A 131 -7.91 6.87 -17.54
CA ASP A 131 -7.41 8.19 -17.14
C ASP A 131 -6.67 8.24 -15.78
N ALA A 132 -6.27 7.09 -15.23
CA ALA A 132 -5.49 7.05 -14.01
C ALA A 132 -4.03 7.49 -14.24
N HIS A 133 -3.56 8.42 -13.42
CA HIS A 133 -2.13 8.77 -13.36
C HIS A 133 -1.37 7.77 -12.46
N ILE A 134 -2.02 7.35 -11.36
CA ILE A 134 -1.51 6.36 -10.43
C ILE A 134 -2.59 5.31 -10.16
N VAL A 135 -2.18 4.04 -10.14
CA VAL A 135 -3.02 2.93 -9.71
C VAL A 135 -2.34 2.19 -8.55
N PHE A 136 -3.00 2.20 -7.39
CA PHE A 136 -2.65 1.31 -6.30
C PHE A 136 -3.43 0.01 -6.45
N VAL A 137 -2.71 -1.10 -6.54
CA VAL A 137 -3.29 -2.45 -6.56
C VAL A 137 -3.03 -3.09 -5.20
N THR A 138 -4.08 -3.38 -4.42
CA THR A 138 -3.90 -4.05 -3.11
C THR A 138 -4.50 -5.44 -3.10
N ALA A 139 -3.74 -6.40 -2.53
CA ALA A 139 -4.17 -7.78 -2.45
C ALA A 139 -3.51 -8.51 -1.27
N GLY A 140 -4.23 -9.44 -0.64
CA GLY A 140 -3.64 -10.48 0.18
C GLY A 140 -3.19 -11.64 -0.71
N MET A 141 -1.89 -11.94 -0.67
CA MET A 141 -1.32 -13.03 -1.46
C MET A 141 -1.55 -14.39 -0.79
N GLY A 142 -1.61 -15.45 -1.58
CA GLY A 142 -1.76 -16.84 -1.12
C GLY A 142 -3.13 -17.47 -1.39
N GLY A 143 -4.17 -16.67 -1.61
CA GLY A 143 -5.48 -17.14 -2.06
C GLY A 143 -5.55 -17.29 -3.60
N GLY A 144 -6.71 -17.63 -4.13
CA GLY A 144 -6.93 -17.74 -5.57
C GLY A 144 -7.13 -16.38 -6.22
N THR A 145 -8.15 -15.61 -5.80
CA THR A 145 -8.55 -14.37 -6.46
C THR A 145 -7.47 -13.30 -6.40
N GLY A 146 -7.02 -12.89 -5.20
CA GLY A 146 -6.04 -11.81 -5.05
C GLY A 146 -4.71 -12.13 -5.74
N THR A 147 -4.20 -13.36 -5.53
CA THR A 147 -2.93 -13.83 -6.10
C THR A 147 -2.95 -13.90 -7.62
N GLY A 148 -4.09 -14.27 -8.20
CA GLY A 148 -4.24 -14.40 -9.65
C GLY A 148 -4.59 -13.08 -10.33
N SER A 149 -5.55 -12.33 -9.79
CA SER A 149 -6.06 -11.12 -10.43
C SER A 149 -5.15 -9.90 -10.26
N ALA A 150 -4.46 -9.74 -9.12
CA ALA A 150 -3.65 -8.55 -8.87
C ALA A 150 -2.52 -8.34 -9.90
N PRO A 151 -1.73 -9.36 -10.30
CA PRO A 151 -0.74 -9.20 -11.36
C PRO A 151 -1.36 -8.80 -12.70
N TYR A 152 -2.52 -9.37 -13.04
CA TYR A 152 -3.21 -9.03 -14.28
C TYR A 152 -3.70 -7.57 -14.28
N VAL A 153 -4.33 -7.14 -13.18
CA VAL A 153 -4.79 -5.76 -13.01
C VAL A 153 -3.62 -4.76 -13.03
N ALA A 154 -2.52 -5.09 -12.36
CA ALA A 154 -1.31 -4.27 -12.36
C ALA A 154 -0.72 -4.12 -13.77
N LYS A 155 -0.60 -5.21 -14.51
CA LYS A 155 -0.16 -5.19 -15.90
C LYS A 155 -1.06 -4.30 -16.75
N LEU A 156 -2.38 -4.47 -16.62
CA LEU A 156 -3.36 -3.68 -17.36
C LEU A 156 -3.22 -2.18 -17.09
N ALA A 157 -3.08 -1.78 -15.82
CA ALA A 157 -2.87 -0.40 -15.41
C ALA A 157 -1.57 0.18 -16.00
N LYS A 158 -0.48 -0.59 -15.95
CA LYS A 158 0.82 -0.20 -16.50
C LYS A 158 0.78 -0.07 -18.02
N ASP A 159 0.13 -0.99 -18.72
CA ASP A 159 -0.06 -0.97 -20.18
C ASP A 159 -0.90 0.25 -20.63
N MET A 160 -1.77 0.75 -19.76
CA MET A 160 -2.55 1.98 -19.95
C MET A 160 -1.77 3.27 -19.61
N GLY A 161 -0.51 3.15 -19.15
CA GLY A 161 0.39 4.27 -18.89
C GLY A 161 0.37 4.82 -17.46
N ALA A 162 -0.41 4.24 -16.55
CA ALA A 162 -0.45 4.64 -15.15
C ALA A 162 0.83 4.19 -14.41
N LEU A 163 1.32 5.01 -13.46
CA LEU A 163 2.27 4.56 -12.46
C LEU A 163 1.58 3.51 -11.60
N THR A 164 2.08 2.27 -11.61
CA THR A 164 1.43 1.15 -10.94
C THR A 164 2.19 0.72 -9.70
N VAL A 165 1.59 0.92 -8.53
CA VAL A 165 2.14 0.54 -7.23
C VAL A 165 1.28 -0.56 -6.61
N ALA A 166 1.85 -1.74 -6.44
CA ALA A 166 1.19 -2.81 -5.72
C ALA A 166 1.54 -2.76 -4.23
N VAL A 167 0.55 -2.93 -3.36
CA VAL A 167 0.73 -3.01 -1.90
C VAL A 167 0.07 -4.30 -1.41
N THR A 168 0.88 -5.26 -0.99
CA THR A 168 0.41 -6.62 -0.74
C THR A 168 0.91 -7.20 0.57
N THR A 169 0.12 -8.13 1.14
CA THR A 169 0.53 -8.91 2.30
C THR A 169 0.91 -10.33 1.90
N LEU A 170 1.92 -10.89 2.60
CA LEU A 170 2.21 -12.31 2.57
C LEU A 170 1.46 -13.02 3.70
N PRO A 171 1.02 -14.29 3.48
CA PRO A 171 0.27 -15.02 4.46
C PRO A 171 1.08 -15.31 5.72
N PHE A 172 0.40 -15.49 6.86
CA PHE A 172 1.00 -16.02 8.06
C PHE A 172 1.48 -17.47 7.84
N ARG A 173 2.56 -17.88 8.51
CA ARG A 173 3.06 -19.28 8.47
C ARG A 173 1.97 -20.26 8.84
N GLY A 174 1.10 -19.91 9.79
CA GLY A 174 -0.02 -20.73 10.22
C GLY A 174 -1.10 -20.98 9.17
N GLU A 175 -1.10 -20.24 8.04
CA GLU A 175 -2.07 -20.44 6.94
C GLU A 175 -1.70 -21.62 6.03
N GLY A 176 -0.49 -22.16 6.17
CA GLY A 176 -0.04 -23.37 5.50
C GLY A 176 0.81 -23.14 4.24
N ASN A 177 1.54 -24.21 3.84
CA ASN A 177 2.54 -24.14 2.78
C ASN A 177 1.93 -23.81 1.40
N LEU A 178 0.76 -24.36 1.07
CA LEU A 178 0.10 -24.08 -0.20
C LEU A 178 -0.16 -22.58 -0.41
N ARG A 179 -0.64 -21.90 0.65
CA ARG A 179 -0.83 -20.44 0.56
C ARG A 179 0.49 -19.69 0.38
N ARG A 180 1.54 -20.17 1.03
CA ARG A 180 2.86 -19.58 0.91
C ARG A 180 3.42 -19.74 -0.51
N GLU A 181 3.33 -20.93 -1.09
CA GLU A 181 3.77 -21.20 -2.48
C GLU A 181 2.98 -20.36 -3.48
N ASN A 182 1.66 -20.28 -3.32
CA ASN A 182 0.82 -19.41 -4.14
C ASN A 182 1.25 -17.95 -4.02
N ALA A 183 1.55 -17.48 -2.79
CA ALA A 183 1.97 -16.11 -2.54
C ALA A 183 3.31 -15.79 -3.20
N GLU A 184 4.29 -16.68 -3.08
CA GLU A 184 5.62 -16.52 -3.71
C GLU A 184 5.50 -16.45 -5.24
N GLY A 185 4.78 -17.36 -5.87
CA GLY A 185 4.55 -17.34 -7.32
C GLY A 185 3.72 -16.15 -7.80
N GLY A 186 2.75 -15.70 -6.99
CA GLY A 186 1.98 -14.49 -7.27
C GLY A 186 2.79 -13.21 -7.15
N LEU A 187 3.66 -13.13 -6.12
CA LEU A 187 4.56 -12.00 -5.91
C LEU A 187 5.57 -11.85 -7.06
N GLU A 188 6.14 -12.96 -7.55
CA GLU A 188 7.04 -12.95 -8.70
C GLU A 188 6.36 -12.34 -9.93
N ARG A 189 5.15 -12.82 -10.27
CA ARG A 189 4.35 -12.26 -11.37
C ARG A 189 3.98 -10.78 -11.16
N LEU A 190 3.68 -10.40 -9.93
CA LEU A 190 3.32 -9.03 -9.61
C LEU A 190 4.51 -8.06 -9.75
N ARG A 191 5.73 -8.51 -9.43
CA ARG A 191 6.97 -7.74 -9.62
C ARG A 191 7.23 -7.43 -11.10
N ASP A 192 6.92 -8.37 -11.97
CA ASP A 192 7.08 -8.16 -13.42
C ASP A 192 5.98 -7.23 -13.97
N ALA A 193 4.81 -7.25 -13.37
CA ALA A 193 3.64 -6.52 -13.82
C ALA A 193 3.58 -5.06 -13.33
N ALA A 194 3.98 -4.77 -12.10
CA ALA A 194 3.92 -3.45 -11.49
C ALA A 194 5.22 -2.63 -11.69
N ASP A 195 5.21 -1.34 -11.40
CA ASP A 195 6.42 -0.51 -11.30
C ASP A 195 7.11 -0.69 -9.95
N THR A 196 6.32 -0.75 -8.89
CA THR A 196 6.79 -0.99 -7.52
C THR A 196 5.85 -1.95 -6.81
N VAL A 197 6.41 -2.87 -6.03
CA VAL A 197 5.65 -3.77 -5.15
C VAL A 197 6.11 -3.57 -3.72
N ILE A 198 5.23 -3.02 -2.89
CA ILE A 198 5.41 -2.92 -1.45
C ILE A 198 4.89 -4.20 -0.82
N VAL A 199 5.76 -4.90 -0.11
CA VAL A 199 5.43 -6.20 0.50
C VAL A 199 5.41 -6.10 2.01
N ILE A 200 4.33 -6.56 2.62
CA ILE A 200 4.13 -6.59 4.06
C ILE A 200 4.02 -8.05 4.51
N PRO A 201 5.09 -8.62 5.13
CA PRO A 201 5.03 -9.96 5.66
C PRO A 201 4.18 -9.99 6.94
N ASN A 202 3.05 -10.70 6.92
CA ASN A 202 2.16 -10.76 8.08
C ASN A 202 2.83 -11.37 9.33
N ASP A 203 3.76 -12.31 9.16
CA ASP A 203 4.53 -12.88 10.28
C ASP A 203 5.27 -11.81 11.10
N LYS A 204 5.75 -10.74 10.45
CA LYS A 204 6.44 -9.63 11.14
C LYS A 204 5.52 -8.79 12.01
N LEU A 205 4.22 -8.85 11.77
CA LEU A 205 3.22 -8.21 12.65
C LEU A 205 3.07 -8.96 13.97
N LEU A 206 3.29 -10.27 13.96
CA LEU A 206 3.29 -11.08 15.19
C LEU A 206 4.52 -10.82 16.07
N ASP A 207 5.65 -10.40 15.49
CA ASP A 207 6.84 -9.98 16.23
C ASP A 207 6.55 -8.74 17.10
N ILE A 208 5.63 -7.88 16.64
CA ILE A 208 5.21 -6.66 17.36
C ILE A 208 4.25 -6.99 18.51
N CYS A 209 3.33 -7.91 18.27
CA CYS A 209 2.30 -8.30 19.23
C CYS A 209 2.08 -9.83 19.25
N PRO A 210 2.92 -10.59 19.94
CA PRO A 210 2.92 -12.06 19.90
C PRO A 210 1.65 -12.73 20.45
N ARG A 211 0.81 -11.98 21.17
CA ARG A 211 -0.40 -12.52 21.83
C ARG A 211 -1.70 -12.14 21.11
N LEU A 212 -1.61 -11.65 19.86
CA LEU A 212 -2.81 -11.33 19.09
C LEU A 212 -3.55 -12.60 18.65
N GLY A 213 -4.87 -12.61 18.83
CA GLY A 213 -5.72 -13.57 18.17
C GLY A 213 -5.66 -13.41 16.64
N ILE A 214 -5.90 -14.47 15.89
CA ILE A 214 -5.72 -14.49 14.43
C ILE A 214 -6.55 -13.38 13.72
N ASN A 215 -7.79 -13.16 14.15
CA ASN A 215 -8.64 -12.10 13.57
C ASN A 215 -8.08 -10.70 13.82
N ALA A 216 -7.51 -10.46 15.01
CA ALA A 216 -6.86 -9.20 15.34
C ALA A 216 -5.59 -8.99 14.51
N ALA A 217 -4.81 -10.05 14.27
CA ALA A 217 -3.62 -10.00 13.42
C ALA A 217 -3.96 -9.62 11.96
N PHE A 218 -5.03 -10.16 11.39
CA PHE A 218 -5.51 -9.74 10.07
C PHE A 218 -5.96 -8.27 10.04
N LYS A 219 -6.63 -7.81 11.09
CA LYS A 219 -7.02 -6.38 11.18
C LYS A 219 -5.81 -5.46 11.23
N VAL A 220 -4.76 -5.85 11.93
CA VAL A 220 -3.50 -5.09 11.95
C VAL A 220 -2.85 -5.07 10.57
N ALA A 221 -2.85 -6.20 9.84
CA ALA A 221 -2.34 -6.26 8.48
C ALA A 221 -3.11 -5.32 7.54
N ASP A 222 -4.44 -5.32 7.61
CA ASP A 222 -5.29 -4.41 6.83
C ASP A 222 -5.05 -2.95 7.21
N GLU A 223 -4.82 -2.64 8.49
CA GLU A 223 -4.49 -1.29 8.96
C GLU A 223 -3.15 -0.80 8.41
N VAL A 224 -2.13 -1.65 8.39
CA VAL A 224 -0.82 -1.33 7.80
C VAL A 224 -0.96 -1.07 6.30
N LEU A 225 -1.70 -1.92 5.56
CA LEU A 225 -1.97 -1.70 4.13
C LEU A 225 -2.69 -0.37 3.90
N MET A 226 -3.75 -0.11 4.66
CA MET A 226 -4.54 1.11 4.56
C MET A 226 -3.67 2.34 4.80
N ARG A 227 -2.90 2.38 5.88
CA ARG A 227 -2.01 3.50 6.20
C ARG A 227 -0.94 3.72 5.14
N SER A 228 -0.40 2.64 4.57
CA SER A 228 0.59 2.70 3.50
C SER A 228 0.02 3.38 2.26
N ILE A 229 -1.14 2.91 1.79
CA ILE A 229 -1.81 3.44 0.60
C ILE A 229 -2.28 4.87 0.85
N LYS A 230 -2.95 5.12 1.97
CA LYS A 230 -3.45 6.43 2.36
C LYS A 230 -2.31 7.45 2.48
N GLY A 231 -1.23 7.08 3.17
CA GLY A 231 -0.08 7.95 3.37
C GLY A 231 0.58 8.38 2.06
N ILE A 232 0.81 7.45 1.12
CA ILE A 232 1.38 7.77 -0.20
C ILE A 232 0.39 8.59 -1.03
N THR A 233 -0.89 8.26 -1.00
CA THR A 233 -1.93 8.99 -1.75
C THR A 233 -2.05 10.43 -1.25
N GLU A 234 -2.15 10.62 0.05
CA GLU A 234 -2.35 11.94 0.66
C GLU A 234 -1.14 12.87 0.48
N LEU A 235 0.08 12.33 0.40
CA LEU A 235 1.27 13.11 0.04
C LEU A 235 1.14 13.82 -1.32
N ILE A 236 0.39 13.21 -2.25
CA ILE A 236 0.25 13.70 -3.61
C ILE A 236 -1.03 14.54 -3.76
N THR A 237 -2.10 14.20 -3.03
CA THR A 237 -3.45 14.74 -3.26
C THR A 237 -3.87 15.80 -2.25
N LYS A 238 -3.25 15.84 -1.07
CA LYS A 238 -3.54 16.84 -0.05
C LYS A 238 -2.49 17.95 -0.02
N PRO A 239 -2.90 19.23 0.08
CA PRO A 239 -1.95 20.30 0.38
C PRO A 239 -1.36 20.07 1.77
N GLY A 240 -0.05 20.02 1.86
CA GLY A 240 0.73 19.83 3.09
C GLY A 240 1.59 21.07 3.41
N LEU A 241 2.38 20.98 4.49
CA LEU A 241 3.43 21.98 4.79
C LEU A 241 4.57 21.91 3.76
N VAL A 242 4.88 20.70 3.32
CA VAL A 242 5.81 20.42 2.22
C VAL A 242 5.10 19.52 1.23
N ASN A 243 4.81 20.04 0.06
CA ASN A 243 4.09 19.32 -0.99
C ASN A 243 5.06 18.52 -1.86
N LEU A 244 4.65 17.34 -2.24
CA LEU A 244 5.35 16.54 -3.26
C LEU A 244 4.63 16.61 -4.58
N ASP A 245 5.40 16.76 -5.66
CA ASP A 245 4.90 16.63 -7.01
C ASP A 245 4.73 15.15 -7.36
N PHE A 246 3.70 14.83 -8.15
CA PHE A 246 3.51 13.50 -8.73
C PHE A 246 4.76 12.96 -9.44
N ASN A 247 5.50 13.84 -10.17
CA ASN A 247 6.71 13.45 -10.87
C ASN A 247 7.84 13.02 -9.93
N ASP A 248 7.90 13.59 -8.74
CA ASP A 248 8.87 13.19 -7.71
C ASP A 248 8.60 11.76 -7.26
N VAL A 249 7.34 11.47 -6.89
CA VAL A 249 6.93 10.10 -6.52
C VAL A 249 7.14 9.12 -7.67
N LYS A 250 6.78 9.52 -8.90
CA LYS A 250 7.01 8.72 -10.10
C LYS A 250 8.47 8.38 -10.30
N THR A 251 9.37 9.31 -10.02
CA THR A 251 10.82 9.10 -10.21
C THR A 251 11.39 8.06 -9.25
N ILE A 252 10.87 7.98 -8.01
CA ILE A 252 11.29 6.96 -7.03
C ILE A 252 10.63 5.61 -7.30
N MET A 253 9.34 5.61 -7.70
CA MET A 253 8.53 4.41 -7.76
C MET A 253 8.58 3.70 -9.13
N LYS A 254 8.86 4.43 -10.23
CA LYS A 254 8.84 3.84 -11.57
C LYS A 254 9.98 2.84 -11.76
N GLY A 255 9.64 1.59 -11.98
CA GLY A 255 10.61 0.51 -12.20
C GLY A 255 11.47 0.18 -10.99
N ALA A 256 11.03 0.54 -9.79
CA ALA A 256 11.79 0.31 -8.56
C ALA A 256 11.77 -1.15 -8.07
N GLY A 257 10.89 -1.98 -8.62
CA GLY A 257 10.78 -3.38 -8.25
C GLY A 257 10.20 -3.56 -6.83
N VAL A 258 10.93 -4.18 -5.92
CA VAL A 258 10.45 -4.39 -4.55
C VAL A 258 10.80 -3.18 -3.68
N ALA A 259 9.84 -2.75 -2.88
CA ALA A 259 9.99 -1.73 -1.87
C ALA A 259 9.54 -2.26 -0.49
N MET A 260 10.13 -1.72 0.56
CA MET A 260 9.77 -2.00 1.94
C MET A 260 9.20 -0.75 2.60
N ILE A 261 8.36 -0.96 3.60
CA ILE A 261 7.74 0.13 4.34
C ILE A 261 8.08 0.03 5.83
N GLY A 262 8.44 1.17 6.42
CA GLY A 262 8.55 1.36 7.86
C GLY A 262 7.51 2.35 8.34
N LEU A 263 6.88 2.05 9.47
CA LEU A 263 5.91 2.91 10.13
C LEU A 263 6.37 3.15 11.56
N GLY A 264 6.41 4.40 11.98
CA GLY A 264 6.76 4.79 13.34
C GLY A 264 5.88 5.92 13.85
N GLU A 265 5.73 5.99 15.16
CA GLU A 265 4.95 7.02 15.85
C GLU A 265 5.67 7.41 17.15
N SER A 266 5.75 8.72 17.43
CA SER A 266 6.32 9.21 18.67
C SER A 266 5.44 8.92 19.86
N GLY A 267 6.05 8.81 21.07
CA GLY A 267 5.32 8.84 22.33
C GLY A 267 4.65 10.20 22.60
N ASN A 268 3.79 10.26 23.60
CA ASN A 268 3.07 11.49 23.98
C ASN A 268 3.94 12.49 24.77
N ASP A 269 5.02 12.02 25.43
CA ASP A 269 5.78 12.77 26.43
C ASP A 269 7.29 12.76 26.15
N THR A 270 7.69 12.77 24.88
CA THR A 270 9.11 12.75 24.50
C THR A 270 9.58 14.15 24.11
N ASP A 271 10.77 14.55 24.61
CA ASP A 271 11.40 15.84 24.27
C ASP A 271 11.81 15.91 22.79
N ASP A 272 11.99 14.76 22.11
CA ASP A 272 12.41 14.65 20.72
C ASP A 272 11.52 13.69 19.91
N ARG A 273 10.26 14.04 19.75
CA ARG A 273 9.25 13.23 19.06
C ARG A 273 9.59 12.95 17.60
N ALA A 274 10.34 13.83 16.94
CA ALA A 274 10.77 13.62 15.55
C ALA A 274 11.78 12.47 15.45
N SER A 275 12.82 12.48 16.32
CA SER A 275 13.80 11.39 16.35
C SER A 275 13.19 10.07 16.79
N ASP A 276 12.26 10.08 17.74
CA ASP A 276 11.59 8.87 18.20
C ASP A 276 10.74 8.25 17.09
N ALA A 277 9.93 9.06 16.40
CA ALA A 277 9.08 8.57 15.31
C ALA A 277 9.89 7.97 14.15
N ILE A 278 10.98 8.63 13.73
CA ILE A 278 11.81 8.09 12.64
C ILE A 278 12.59 6.85 13.06
N ASN A 279 13.12 6.81 14.29
CA ASN A 279 13.82 5.62 14.78
C ASN A 279 12.85 4.44 14.93
N ASP A 280 11.61 4.66 15.38
CA ASP A 280 10.57 3.61 15.42
C ASP A 280 10.25 3.10 14.00
N ALA A 281 10.17 4.01 13.01
CA ALA A 281 9.94 3.63 11.61
C ALA A 281 11.11 2.80 11.02
N LEU A 282 12.36 3.22 11.26
CA LEU A 282 13.55 2.54 10.74
C LEU A 282 13.83 1.20 11.44
N ASN A 283 13.45 1.07 12.71
CA ASN A 283 13.54 -0.18 13.48
C ASN A 283 12.26 -1.03 13.38
N SER A 284 11.32 -0.64 12.54
CA SER A 284 10.08 -1.40 12.31
C SER A 284 10.40 -2.81 11.81
N PRO A 285 9.83 -3.86 12.41
CA PRO A 285 9.99 -5.24 11.93
C PRO A 285 9.58 -5.42 10.47
N LEU A 286 8.74 -4.53 9.94
CA LEU A 286 8.32 -4.53 8.52
C LEU A 286 9.46 -4.11 7.59
N LEU A 287 10.46 -3.38 8.11
CA LEU A 287 11.62 -2.88 7.37
C LEU A 287 12.87 -3.74 7.61
N ASP A 288 12.71 -5.05 7.78
CA ASP A 288 13.81 -6.01 8.05
C ASP A 288 14.72 -6.21 6.82
N VAL A 289 15.43 -5.13 6.44
CA VAL A 289 16.32 -5.08 5.28
C VAL A 289 17.51 -4.15 5.56
N ASP A 290 18.61 -4.40 4.86
CA ASP A 290 19.72 -3.46 4.84
C ASP A 290 19.35 -2.25 3.95
N ILE A 291 19.20 -1.09 4.58
CA ILE A 291 18.81 0.17 3.93
C ILE A 291 20.01 0.92 3.34
N THR A 292 21.25 0.50 3.62
CA THR A 292 22.45 1.19 3.12
C THR A 292 22.58 1.11 1.60
N GLY A 293 21.96 0.10 0.97
CA GLY A 293 21.90 -0.08 -0.48
C GLY A 293 20.69 0.59 -1.16
N ALA A 294 19.86 1.31 -0.43
CA ALA A 294 18.66 1.95 -0.98
C ALA A 294 18.99 2.90 -2.13
N THR A 295 18.16 2.84 -3.19
CA THR A 295 18.27 3.75 -4.35
C THR A 295 17.30 4.92 -4.27
N GLY A 296 16.16 4.72 -3.60
CA GLY A 296 15.15 5.75 -3.40
C GLY A 296 14.46 5.61 -2.05
N VAL A 297 14.13 6.74 -1.44
CA VAL A 297 13.43 6.81 -0.17
C VAL A 297 12.33 7.86 -0.26
N LEU A 298 11.10 7.46 0.04
CA LEU A 298 9.96 8.35 0.19
C LEU A 298 9.60 8.44 1.68
N VAL A 299 9.51 9.65 2.20
CA VAL A 299 9.22 9.91 3.61
C VAL A 299 7.95 10.73 3.73
N ASN A 300 7.01 10.24 4.52
CA ASN A 300 5.80 10.97 4.88
C ASN A 300 5.84 11.29 6.39
N VAL A 301 5.83 12.57 6.73
CA VAL A 301 5.77 13.04 8.11
C VAL A 301 4.39 13.64 8.36
N VAL A 302 3.65 13.12 9.32
CA VAL A 302 2.33 13.65 9.69
C VAL A 302 2.35 13.96 11.16
N GLY A 303 2.03 15.20 11.53
CA GLY A 303 1.99 15.63 12.92
C GLY A 303 0.73 16.39 13.26
N GLY A 304 0.54 16.71 14.54
CA GLY A 304 -0.52 17.60 15.00
C GLY A 304 -0.32 19.03 14.54
N GLY A 305 -1.29 19.92 14.85
CA GLY A 305 -1.20 21.35 14.52
C GLY A 305 -0.04 22.09 15.20
N ASP A 306 0.62 21.43 16.14
CA ASP A 306 1.80 21.90 16.90
C ASP A 306 3.13 21.42 16.30
N MET A 307 3.11 20.61 15.21
CA MET A 307 4.32 20.16 14.53
C MET A 307 5.02 21.32 13.84
N THR A 308 6.32 21.43 14.06
CA THR A 308 7.17 22.46 13.44
C THR A 308 7.83 21.95 12.16
N ILE A 309 8.21 22.88 11.28
CA ILE A 309 8.98 22.53 10.06
C ILE A 309 10.33 21.91 10.45
N SER A 310 10.99 22.42 11.49
CA SER A 310 12.28 21.90 11.95
C SER A 310 12.19 20.44 12.42
N GLU A 311 11.09 20.01 12.99
CA GLU A 311 10.87 18.61 13.35
C GLU A 311 10.73 17.74 12.10
N ALA A 312 10.01 18.20 11.09
CA ALA A 312 9.87 17.46 9.83
C ALA A 312 11.22 17.39 9.05
N GLU A 313 12.00 18.46 9.02
CA GLU A 313 13.35 18.49 8.43
C GLU A 313 14.30 17.54 9.17
N LYS A 314 14.23 17.48 10.49
CA LYS A 314 15.05 16.57 11.31
C LYS A 314 14.82 15.10 10.96
N VAL A 315 13.58 14.70 10.67
CA VAL A 315 13.26 13.36 10.18
C VAL A 315 14.01 13.07 8.87
N ALA A 316 13.98 14.00 7.92
CA ALA A 316 14.66 13.84 6.63
C ALA A 316 16.20 13.79 6.78
N GLU A 317 16.76 14.56 7.71
CA GLU A 317 18.20 14.58 8.01
C GLU A 317 18.68 13.24 8.62
N ILE A 318 17.92 12.69 9.56
CA ILE A 318 18.22 11.39 10.16
C ILE A 318 18.23 10.28 9.10
N ILE A 319 17.25 10.27 8.19
CA ILE A 319 17.21 9.30 7.08
C ILE A 319 18.43 9.46 6.19
N ARG A 320 18.77 10.70 5.82
CA ARG A 320 19.94 10.99 4.96
C ARG A 320 21.23 10.42 5.54
N SER A 321 21.36 10.41 6.87
CA SER A 321 22.55 9.84 7.54
C SER A 321 22.60 8.30 7.54
N ARG A 322 21.46 7.62 7.26
CA ARG A 322 21.32 6.16 7.37
C ARG A 322 21.31 5.44 6.04
N VAL A 323 21.04 6.13 4.94
CA VAL A 323 20.96 5.56 3.59
C VAL A 323 22.17 5.91 2.73
N SER A 324 22.28 5.29 1.55
CA SER A 324 23.35 5.61 0.60
C SER A 324 23.40 7.11 0.28
N PRO A 325 24.58 7.73 0.20
CA PRO A 325 24.71 9.13 -0.25
C PRO A 325 24.15 9.37 -1.65
N ASN A 326 24.04 8.32 -2.46
CA ASN A 326 23.48 8.38 -3.82
C ASN A 326 21.97 8.11 -3.85
N ALA A 327 21.35 7.78 -2.72
CA ALA A 327 19.92 7.55 -2.63
C ALA A 327 19.17 8.85 -2.89
N ARG A 328 18.11 8.76 -3.71
CA ARG A 328 17.19 9.86 -3.90
C ARG A 328 16.20 9.90 -2.75
N ILE A 329 16.22 10.96 -1.97
CA ILE A 329 15.32 11.15 -0.82
C ILE A 329 14.29 12.21 -1.19
N ILE A 330 13.02 11.84 -1.08
CA ILE A 330 11.88 12.75 -1.25
C ILE A 330 11.06 12.67 0.03
N TRP A 331 10.72 13.83 0.61
CA TRP A 331 9.95 13.90 1.82
C TRP A 331 8.84 14.94 1.74
N GLY A 332 7.74 14.66 2.39
CA GLY A 332 6.62 15.57 2.54
C GLY A 332 6.12 15.62 3.97
N ALA A 333 5.51 16.73 4.33
CA ALA A 333 4.96 16.95 5.66
C ALA A 333 3.51 17.44 5.57
N ALA A 334 2.63 16.82 6.36
CA ALA A 334 1.22 17.17 6.45
C ALA A 334 0.77 17.32 7.91
N VAL A 335 -0.31 18.08 8.12
CA VAL A 335 -0.90 18.26 9.44
C VAL A 335 -2.19 17.46 9.52
N ASP A 336 -2.31 16.65 10.57
CA ASP A 336 -3.54 15.96 10.96
C ASP A 336 -3.93 16.41 12.39
N PRO A 337 -5.01 17.18 12.54
CA PRO A 337 -5.44 17.66 13.86
C PRO A 337 -5.77 16.55 14.87
N ALA A 338 -5.99 15.32 14.39
CA ALA A 338 -6.24 14.17 15.25
C ALA A 338 -4.98 13.66 15.97
N LEU A 339 -3.79 14.01 15.46
CA LEU A 339 -2.49 13.62 16.02
C LEU A 339 -1.99 14.62 17.07
N GLN A 340 -2.81 14.95 18.08
CA GLN A 340 -2.41 15.88 19.13
C GLN A 340 -1.07 15.45 19.76
N HIS A 341 -0.07 16.35 19.72
CA HIS A 341 1.27 16.16 20.30
C HIS A 341 2.10 14.98 19.79
N LYS A 342 1.66 14.28 18.74
CA LYS A 342 2.35 13.15 18.14
C LYS A 342 2.87 13.45 16.74
N ILE A 343 3.95 12.78 16.38
CA ILE A 343 4.45 12.72 15.01
C ILE A 343 4.39 11.27 14.55
N ARG A 344 3.86 11.07 13.37
CA ARG A 344 3.83 9.78 12.67
C ARG A 344 4.71 9.88 11.43
N VAL A 345 5.58 8.89 11.27
CA VAL A 345 6.48 8.81 10.12
C VAL A 345 6.24 7.51 9.37
N MET A 346 6.09 7.63 8.07
CA MET A 346 6.09 6.51 7.14
C MET A 346 7.30 6.65 6.22
N VAL A 347 8.08 5.58 6.08
CA VAL A 347 9.23 5.52 5.18
C VAL A 347 9.00 4.40 4.17
N VAL A 348 9.09 4.70 2.88
CA VAL A 348 9.09 3.69 1.81
C VAL A 348 10.47 3.67 1.18
N ILE A 349 11.13 2.52 1.19
CA ILE A 349 12.51 2.36 0.73
C ILE A 349 12.51 1.43 -0.48
N THR A 350 13.10 1.90 -1.57
CA THR A 350 13.22 1.19 -2.84
C THR A 350 14.66 0.80 -3.14
N GLY A 351 14.85 -0.21 -4.01
CA GLY A 351 16.19 -0.67 -4.40
C GLY A 351 16.88 -1.51 -3.34
N VAL A 352 16.13 -2.01 -2.35
CA VAL A 352 16.65 -2.92 -1.32
C VAL A 352 16.41 -4.38 -1.69
N SER A 353 17.32 -5.26 -1.29
CA SER A 353 17.17 -6.70 -1.46
C SER A 353 16.82 -7.34 -0.11
N SER A 354 15.72 -8.09 -0.06
CA SER A 354 15.33 -8.89 1.10
C SER A 354 15.41 -10.37 0.76
N LYS A 355 16.16 -11.13 1.54
CA LYS A 355 16.25 -12.60 1.42
C LYS A 355 14.89 -13.29 1.64
N GLN A 356 13.99 -12.64 2.35
CA GLN A 356 12.65 -13.16 2.67
C GLN A 356 11.65 -12.97 1.52
N ILE A 357 11.86 -11.93 0.70
CA ILE A 357 10.94 -11.55 -0.38
C ILE A 357 11.40 -12.07 -1.73
N LEU A 358 12.72 -12.18 -1.95
CA LEU A 358 13.27 -12.64 -3.23
C LEU A 358 13.20 -14.17 -3.41
N GLY A 359 12.71 -14.93 -2.40
CA GLY A 359 12.84 -16.38 -2.43
C GLY A 359 14.30 -16.83 -2.38
N ARG A 360 14.55 -18.11 -2.25
CA ARG A 360 15.87 -18.66 -2.57
C ARG A 360 16.12 -18.39 -4.05
N GLN A 361 17.07 -17.52 -4.37
CA GLN A 361 17.64 -17.54 -5.73
C GLN A 361 17.90 -19.01 -6.02
N ARG A 362 17.30 -19.55 -7.09
CA ARG A 362 17.72 -20.83 -7.64
C ARG A 362 19.18 -20.60 -8.03
N GLY A 363 20.08 -20.87 -7.08
CA GLY A 363 21.49 -20.98 -7.37
C GLY A 363 21.57 -21.96 -8.53
N ASN A 364 22.32 -21.61 -9.58
CA ASN A 364 22.80 -22.55 -10.55
C ASN A 364 23.39 -23.73 -9.74
N ALA A 365 22.57 -24.75 -9.53
CA ALA A 365 23.06 -26.06 -9.19
C ALA A 365 23.81 -26.50 -10.47
N ARG A 366 25.10 -26.18 -10.53
CA ARG A 366 26.02 -26.97 -11.31
C ARG A 366 25.73 -28.40 -10.87
N LEU A 367 25.29 -29.19 -11.83
CA LEU A 367 25.35 -30.63 -11.77
C LEU A 367 26.83 -30.97 -11.51
N GLU A 368 27.21 -31.08 -10.23
CA GLU A 368 28.41 -31.83 -9.89
C GLU A 368 28.06 -33.26 -10.13
N ASP A 369 28.83 -33.86 -11.05
CA ASP A 369 28.81 -35.27 -11.46
C ASP A 369 28.72 -36.14 -10.18
N SER A 370 27.58 -36.81 -10.02
CA SER A 370 27.51 -37.98 -9.19
C SER A 370 28.22 -39.10 -9.91
N GLU A 371 29.48 -39.34 -9.58
CA GLU A 371 30.15 -40.59 -9.88
C GLU A 371 29.31 -41.75 -9.32
N VAL A 372 28.72 -42.48 -10.24
CA VAL A 372 28.06 -43.75 -9.93
C VAL A 372 29.16 -44.80 -9.82
N ASP A 373 29.54 -45.12 -8.59
CA ASP A 373 30.39 -46.30 -8.33
C ASP A 373 29.61 -47.57 -8.72
N VAL A 374 30.02 -48.14 -9.82
CA VAL A 374 29.57 -49.47 -10.25
C VAL A 374 30.37 -50.50 -9.45
N ILE A 375 29.77 -51.07 -8.41
CA ILE A 375 30.31 -52.22 -7.70
C ILE A 375 30.07 -53.43 -8.63
N ARG A 376 31.18 -54.08 -9.00
CA ARG A 376 31.19 -55.41 -9.64
C ARG A 376 31.00 -56.52 -8.62
#